data_795bd156f4bac7055b7c056d0d63cede
#
_entry.id   795bd156f4bac7055b7c056d0d63cede
#
_cell.length_a   1.000
_cell.length_b   1.000
_cell.length_c   1.000
_cell.angle_alpha   90.00
_cell.angle_beta   90.00
_cell.angle_gamma   90.00
#
_symmetry.space_group_name_H-M   'P 1'
#
loop_
_entity.id
_entity.type
_entity.pdbx_description
1 polymer ?
#
loop_
_entity_poly.entity_id
_entity_poly.type
_entity_poly.pdbx_seq_one_letter_code
_entity_poly.pdbx_strand_id
1 'polypeptide(L)'
;AFRQALEDAIELRHSAVHPWSEAWTSGKLDRRQLAEWVKQHFHYVSHFAEWVAAVYANCPHPEVQHFLLENVTEEEGFVGMHGAAPVRHSDLLLEFAETCGMKREEILNAQVNGELLPETLGLQSWCAVQSHKPFVEALSGLLIGLESQVPKIYSKTTPPLLEKYGFSEEEV
;
A
#
# COMPACT_ATOMS: atom_id res chain seq x y z
N ALA A 1 8.25 6.80 25.81
CA ALA A 1 8.96 5.53 26.01
C ALA A 1 8.60 4.49 24.95
N PHE A 2 7.50 3.68 25.08
CA PHE A 2 7.20 2.58 24.15
C PHE A 2 6.89 3.08 22.72
N ARG A 3 6.00 4.03 22.57
CA ARG A 3 5.65 4.66 21.30
C ARG A 3 6.90 5.17 20.57
N GLN A 4 7.76 5.90 21.26
CA GLN A 4 9.00 6.41 20.67
C GLN A 4 9.92 5.29 20.16
N ALA A 5 10.01 4.18 20.90
CA ALA A 5 10.80 3.03 20.45
C ALA A 5 10.25 2.37 19.16
N LEU A 6 8.94 2.37 18.97
CA LEU A 6 8.32 1.91 17.72
C LEU A 6 8.61 2.88 16.57
N GLU A 7 8.45 4.17 16.80
CA GLU A 7 8.73 5.21 15.80
C GLU A 7 10.21 5.18 15.38
N ASP A 8 11.13 5.06 16.34
CA ASP A 8 12.58 4.94 16.06
C ASP A 8 12.90 3.66 15.26
N ALA A 9 12.23 2.54 15.54
CA ALA A 9 12.43 1.31 14.81
C ALA A 9 11.95 1.40 13.35
N ILE A 10 10.84 2.11 13.10
CA ILE A 10 10.33 2.37 11.76
C ILE A 10 11.29 3.28 10.99
N GLU A 11 11.76 4.37 11.59
CA GLU A 11 12.66 5.33 10.93
C GLU A 11 13.96 4.69 10.43
N LEU A 12 14.48 3.68 11.12
CA LEU A 12 15.69 2.96 10.71
C LEU A 12 15.57 2.26 9.34
N ARG A 13 14.35 1.91 8.93
CA ARG A 13 14.06 1.17 7.69
C ARG A 13 12.85 1.71 6.95
N HIS A 14 12.55 2.98 7.11
CA HIS A 14 11.40 3.62 6.49
C HIS A 14 11.47 3.53 4.97
N SER A 15 10.41 3.08 4.31
CA SER A 15 10.36 2.91 2.85
C SER A 15 10.63 4.19 2.08
N ALA A 16 10.30 5.36 2.64
CA ALA A 16 10.56 6.67 2.03
C ALA A 16 12.06 7.04 1.90
N VAL A 17 12.98 6.28 2.53
CA VAL A 17 14.43 6.45 2.37
C VAL A 17 15.10 5.29 1.63
N HIS A 18 14.30 4.39 1.07
CA HIS A 18 14.79 3.30 0.23
C HIS A 18 15.39 3.85 -1.09
N PRO A 19 16.46 3.25 -1.65
CA PRO A 19 17.04 3.71 -2.94
C PRO A 19 16.04 3.82 -4.08
N TRP A 20 15.02 2.97 -4.14
CA TRP A 20 13.92 3.08 -5.10
C TRP A 20 13.13 4.39 -4.90
N SER A 21 12.79 4.74 -3.66
CA SER A 21 12.08 5.99 -3.36
C SER A 21 12.93 7.20 -3.69
N GLU A 22 14.25 7.12 -3.52
CA GLU A 22 15.18 8.18 -3.96
C GLU A 22 15.23 8.31 -5.49
N ALA A 23 15.24 7.19 -6.22
CA ALA A 23 15.18 7.20 -7.68
C ALA A 23 13.84 7.80 -8.17
N TRP A 24 12.72 7.45 -7.54
CA TRP A 24 11.40 8.00 -7.81
C TRP A 24 11.38 9.52 -7.59
N THR A 25 11.74 9.97 -6.40
CA THR A 25 11.67 11.40 -6.03
C THR A 25 12.65 12.26 -6.83
N SER A 26 13.74 11.71 -7.32
CA SER A 26 14.70 12.41 -8.18
C SER A 26 14.35 12.41 -9.69
N GLY A 27 13.27 11.73 -10.09
CA GLY A 27 12.85 11.64 -11.50
C GLY A 27 13.75 10.75 -12.36
N LYS A 28 14.40 9.76 -11.75
CA LYS A 28 15.33 8.85 -12.46
C LYS A 28 14.66 7.61 -13.05
N LEU A 29 13.41 7.35 -12.69
CA LEU A 29 12.64 6.24 -13.22
C LEU A 29 11.97 6.65 -14.54
N ASP A 30 11.62 5.67 -15.35
CA ASP A 30 10.70 5.86 -16.47
C ASP A 30 9.29 5.34 -16.13
N ARG A 31 8.32 5.63 -16.99
CA ARG A 31 6.92 5.20 -16.77
C ARG A 31 6.79 3.68 -16.71
N ARG A 32 7.60 2.95 -17.47
CA ARG A 32 7.59 1.48 -17.44
C ARG A 32 8.08 0.95 -16.08
N GLN A 33 9.11 1.55 -15.50
CA GLN A 33 9.60 1.19 -14.18
C GLN A 33 8.56 1.51 -13.09
N LEU A 34 7.82 2.63 -13.21
CA LEU A 34 6.70 2.92 -12.33
C LEU A 34 5.60 1.86 -12.44
N ALA A 35 5.24 1.44 -13.66
CA ALA A 35 4.26 0.37 -13.87
C ALA A 35 4.74 -0.99 -13.33
N GLU A 36 6.02 -1.33 -13.47
CA GLU A 36 6.59 -2.54 -12.88
C GLU A 36 6.52 -2.53 -11.35
N TRP A 37 6.71 -1.36 -10.73
CA TRP A 37 6.48 -1.21 -9.29
C TRP A 37 5.02 -1.46 -8.94
N VAL A 38 4.07 -0.89 -9.69
CA VAL A 38 2.64 -1.14 -9.47
C VAL A 38 2.33 -2.63 -9.58
N LYS A 39 2.87 -3.31 -10.60
CA LYS A 39 2.67 -4.76 -10.78
C LYS A 39 3.05 -5.57 -9.54
N GLN A 40 4.14 -5.20 -8.87
CA GLN A 40 4.53 -5.84 -7.62
C GLN A 40 3.65 -5.39 -6.43
N HIS A 41 3.39 -4.08 -6.33
CA HIS A 41 2.70 -3.47 -5.20
C HIS A 41 1.21 -3.83 -5.15
N PHE A 42 0.55 -3.94 -6.30
CA PHE A 42 -0.84 -4.33 -6.42
C PHE A 42 -1.15 -5.65 -5.68
N HIS A 43 -0.30 -6.65 -5.82
CA HIS A 43 -0.51 -7.96 -5.21
C HIS A 43 -0.41 -7.95 -3.67
N TYR A 44 0.20 -6.91 -3.11
CA TYR A 44 0.17 -6.66 -1.67
C TYR A 44 -1.11 -5.86 -1.30
N VAL A 45 -1.35 -4.72 -1.95
CA VAL A 45 -2.44 -3.80 -1.61
C VAL A 45 -3.82 -4.43 -1.82
N SER A 46 -4.00 -5.24 -2.87
CA SER A 46 -5.29 -5.89 -3.17
C SER A 46 -5.82 -6.83 -2.07
N HIS A 47 -4.96 -7.23 -1.13
CA HIS A 47 -5.32 -8.07 0.01
C HIS A 47 -5.32 -7.32 1.35
N PHE A 48 -4.98 -6.02 1.34
CA PHE A 48 -4.75 -5.30 2.59
C PHE A 48 -6.01 -5.18 3.45
N ALA A 49 -7.15 -4.87 2.83
CA ALA A 49 -8.45 -4.83 3.51
C ALA A 49 -8.80 -6.15 4.22
N GLU A 50 -8.50 -7.30 3.59
CA GLU A 50 -8.73 -8.63 4.16
C GLU A 50 -7.90 -8.84 5.43
N TRP A 51 -6.63 -8.42 5.41
CA TRP A 51 -5.74 -8.55 6.55
C TRP A 51 -6.13 -7.61 7.71
N VAL A 52 -6.55 -6.38 7.41
CA VAL A 52 -7.06 -5.45 8.43
C VAL A 52 -8.36 -5.98 9.02
N ALA A 53 -9.25 -6.57 8.21
CA ALA A 53 -10.47 -7.20 8.69
C ALA A 53 -10.19 -8.40 9.61
N ALA A 54 -9.13 -9.18 9.37
CA ALA A 54 -8.71 -10.26 10.26
C ALA A 54 -8.21 -9.70 11.63
N VAL A 55 -7.49 -8.59 11.63
CA VAL A 55 -7.10 -7.89 12.87
C VAL A 55 -8.33 -7.36 13.60
N TYR A 56 -9.29 -6.77 12.90
CA TYR A 56 -10.58 -6.32 13.45
C TYR A 56 -11.32 -7.46 14.15
N ALA A 57 -11.41 -8.62 13.52
CA ALA A 57 -12.12 -9.79 14.07
C ALA A 57 -11.51 -10.28 15.39
N ASN A 58 -10.22 -10.09 15.61
CA ASN A 58 -9.50 -10.48 16.82
C ASN A 58 -9.30 -9.33 17.82
N CYS A 59 -9.81 -8.13 17.54
CA CYS A 59 -9.63 -6.95 18.38
C CYS A 59 -10.60 -6.98 19.57
N PRO A 60 -10.13 -6.94 20.82
CA PRO A 60 -11.01 -6.92 22.01
C PRO A 60 -11.44 -5.49 22.44
N HIS A 61 -11.03 -4.45 21.71
CA HIS A 61 -11.22 -3.05 22.06
C HIS A 61 -12.15 -2.35 21.08
N PRO A 62 -13.40 -1.99 21.47
CA PRO A 62 -14.39 -1.41 20.56
C PRO A 62 -13.92 -0.13 19.85
N GLU A 63 -13.17 0.74 20.54
CA GLU A 63 -12.61 1.97 19.96
C GLU A 63 -11.58 1.69 18.86
N VAL A 64 -10.79 0.62 19.01
CA VAL A 64 -9.82 0.21 17.99
C VAL A 64 -10.51 -0.53 16.86
N GLN A 65 -11.54 -1.33 17.15
CA GLN A 65 -12.38 -1.94 16.12
C GLN A 65 -12.99 -0.88 15.18
N HIS A 66 -13.45 0.25 15.75
CA HIS A 66 -14.01 1.35 14.97
C HIS A 66 -12.98 1.90 13.97
N PHE A 67 -11.79 2.19 14.45
CA PHE A 67 -10.67 2.64 13.62
C PHE A 67 -10.29 1.61 12.53
N LEU A 68 -10.23 0.33 12.85
CA LEU A 68 -9.93 -0.72 11.87
C LEU A 68 -11.02 -0.85 10.81
N LEU A 69 -12.29 -0.69 11.19
CA LEU A 69 -13.41 -0.71 10.25
C LEU A 69 -13.36 0.51 9.31
N GLU A 70 -13.00 1.68 9.80
CA GLU A 70 -12.77 2.86 8.97
C GLU A 70 -11.70 2.58 7.91
N ASN A 71 -10.56 1.98 8.30
CA ASN A 71 -9.51 1.56 7.35
C ASN A 71 -10.03 0.59 6.29
N VAL A 72 -10.76 -0.46 6.70
CA VAL A 72 -11.34 -1.42 5.73
C VAL A 72 -12.28 -0.73 4.74
N THR A 73 -13.14 0.17 5.22
CA THR A 73 -14.09 0.89 4.36
C THR A 73 -13.39 1.87 3.43
N GLU A 74 -12.27 2.45 3.85
CA GLU A 74 -11.43 3.32 3.03
C GLU A 74 -10.75 2.52 1.92
N GLU A 75 -10.11 1.39 2.24
CA GLU A 75 -9.47 0.49 1.26
C GLU A 75 -10.46 -0.03 0.20
N GLU A 76 -11.70 -0.33 0.61
CA GLU A 76 -12.78 -0.77 -0.28
C GLU A 76 -13.48 0.40 -1.01
N GLY A 77 -13.02 1.65 -0.82
CA GLY A 77 -13.50 2.83 -1.53
C GLY A 77 -14.85 3.37 -1.07
N PHE A 78 -15.32 2.98 0.12
CA PHE A 78 -16.61 3.46 0.64
C PHE A 78 -16.56 4.84 1.31
N VAL A 79 -15.37 5.35 1.61
CA VAL A 79 -15.21 6.67 2.23
C VAL A 79 -15.29 7.76 1.16
N GLY A 80 -16.08 8.81 1.44
CA GLY A 80 -16.24 9.94 0.51
C GLY A 80 -17.23 9.73 -0.63
N MET A 81 -17.98 8.63 -0.62
CA MET A 81 -19.01 8.33 -1.62
C MET A 81 -20.19 9.31 -1.56
N HIS A 82 -20.12 10.39 -2.31
CA HIS A 82 -21.26 11.28 -2.57
C HIS A 82 -22.08 10.80 -3.78
N GLY A 83 -22.51 9.53 -3.75
CA GLY A 83 -23.34 8.94 -4.81
C GLY A 83 -22.58 8.31 -5.98
N ALA A 84 -21.24 8.30 -5.96
CA ALA A 84 -20.41 7.56 -6.90
C ALA A 84 -20.28 6.08 -6.50
N ALA A 85 -19.91 5.21 -7.44
CA ALA A 85 -19.53 3.84 -7.12
C ALA A 85 -18.22 3.83 -6.31
N PRO A 86 -18.05 2.87 -5.35
CA PRO A 86 -16.81 2.76 -4.63
C PRO A 86 -15.67 2.38 -5.58
N VAL A 87 -14.51 3.02 -5.42
CA VAL A 87 -13.28 2.69 -6.15
C VAL A 87 -12.25 2.25 -5.12
N ARG A 88 -11.83 1.00 -5.19
CA ARG A 88 -10.85 0.43 -4.27
C ARG A 88 -9.47 1.07 -4.47
N HIS A 89 -8.67 1.17 -3.43
CA HIS A 89 -7.28 1.61 -3.55
C HIS A 89 -6.49 0.76 -4.54
N SER A 90 -6.73 -0.55 -4.59
CA SER A 90 -6.13 -1.43 -5.58
C SER A 90 -6.55 -1.12 -7.03
N ASP A 91 -7.78 -0.65 -7.27
CA ASP A 91 -8.22 -0.26 -8.61
C ASP A 91 -7.54 1.05 -9.07
N LEU A 92 -7.29 2.00 -8.16
CA LEU A 92 -6.50 3.20 -8.45
C LEU A 92 -5.07 2.87 -8.89
N LEU A 93 -4.45 1.85 -8.29
CA LEU A 93 -3.15 1.36 -8.74
C LEU A 93 -3.19 0.81 -10.16
N LEU A 94 -4.24 0.07 -10.53
CA LEU A 94 -4.41 -0.44 -11.89
C LEU A 94 -4.59 0.71 -12.89
N GLU A 95 -5.38 1.72 -12.56
CA GLU A 95 -5.56 2.91 -13.38
C GLU A 95 -4.24 3.66 -13.58
N PHE A 96 -3.47 3.86 -12.51
CA PHE A 96 -2.14 4.48 -12.60
C PHE A 96 -1.17 3.68 -13.48
N ALA A 97 -1.17 2.36 -13.40
CA ALA A 97 -0.35 1.53 -14.28
C ALA A 97 -0.77 1.63 -15.75
N GLU A 98 -2.08 1.75 -16.02
CA GLU A 98 -2.60 1.96 -17.38
C GLU A 98 -2.14 3.31 -17.94
N THR A 99 -2.09 4.38 -17.13
CA THR A 99 -1.49 5.66 -17.55
C THR A 99 0.01 5.57 -17.84
N CYS A 100 0.69 4.60 -17.21
CA CYS A 100 2.08 4.27 -17.47
C CYS A 100 2.29 3.35 -18.70
N GLY A 101 1.20 2.90 -19.34
CA GLY A 101 1.23 2.07 -20.55
C GLY A 101 1.25 0.56 -20.31
N MET A 102 1.03 0.09 -19.06
CA MET A 102 0.89 -1.33 -18.74
C MET A 102 -0.58 -1.72 -18.75
N LYS A 103 -0.93 -2.86 -19.30
CA LYS A 103 -2.30 -3.34 -19.32
C LYS A 103 -2.69 -3.95 -17.97
N ARG A 104 -3.93 -3.75 -17.57
CA ARG A 104 -4.51 -4.32 -16.34
C ARG A 104 -4.32 -5.83 -16.24
N GLU A 105 -4.52 -6.56 -17.35
CA GLU A 105 -4.35 -8.00 -17.41
C GLU A 105 -2.93 -8.48 -17.13
N GLU A 106 -1.92 -7.68 -17.48
CA GLU A 106 -0.52 -8.00 -17.20
C GLU A 106 -0.27 -8.00 -15.69
N ILE A 107 -0.88 -7.06 -14.96
CA ILE A 107 -0.78 -6.98 -13.49
C ILE A 107 -1.56 -8.14 -12.85
N LEU A 108 -2.83 -8.31 -13.22
CA LEU A 108 -3.71 -9.32 -12.62
C LEU A 108 -3.16 -10.74 -12.79
N ASN A 109 -2.50 -11.03 -13.89
CA ASN A 109 -1.94 -12.35 -14.17
C ASN A 109 -0.49 -12.54 -13.70
N ALA A 110 0.18 -11.51 -13.19
CA ALA A 110 1.61 -11.57 -12.86
C ALA A 110 1.96 -12.69 -11.87
N GLN A 111 1.11 -12.94 -10.88
CA GLN A 111 1.33 -14.02 -9.92
C GLN A 111 1.22 -15.41 -10.56
N VAL A 112 0.21 -15.65 -11.39
CA VAL A 112 0.00 -16.92 -12.08
C VAL A 112 1.12 -17.16 -13.10
N ASN A 113 1.61 -16.09 -13.73
CA ASN A 113 2.71 -16.13 -14.69
C ASN A 113 4.09 -16.29 -14.04
N GLY A 114 4.20 -16.22 -12.70
CA GLY A 114 5.48 -16.29 -12.00
C GLY A 114 6.35 -15.04 -12.15
N GLU A 115 5.74 -13.88 -12.37
CA GLU A 115 6.42 -12.59 -12.60
C GLU A 115 6.61 -11.77 -11.32
N LEU A 116 6.07 -12.25 -10.18
CA LEU A 116 6.27 -11.57 -8.89
C LEU A 116 7.64 -11.90 -8.30
N LEU A 117 8.26 -10.88 -7.74
CA LEU A 117 9.53 -11.02 -7.03
C LEU A 117 9.35 -11.87 -5.77
N PRO A 118 10.38 -12.64 -5.36
CA PRO A 118 10.34 -13.38 -4.11
C PRO A 118 10.02 -12.51 -2.90
N GLU A 119 10.46 -11.25 -2.90
CA GLU A 119 10.20 -10.26 -1.86
C GLU A 119 8.71 -9.88 -1.79
N THR A 120 8.05 -9.74 -2.94
CA THR A 120 6.59 -9.49 -3.01
C THR A 120 5.81 -10.67 -2.44
N LEU A 121 6.13 -11.89 -2.85
CA LEU A 121 5.53 -13.11 -2.34
C LEU A 121 5.81 -13.32 -0.84
N GLY A 122 7.02 -12.97 -0.41
CA GLY A 122 7.42 -12.98 1.00
C GLY A 122 6.60 -12.00 1.83
N LEU A 123 6.39 -10.78 1.34
CA LEU A 123 5.58 -9.76 2.01
C LEU A 123 4.12 -10.19 2.11
N GLN A 124 3.50 -10.68 1.01
CA GLN A 124 2.13 -11.22 1.03
C GLN A 124 1.99 -12.33 2.08
N SER A 125 2.91 -13.30 2.07
CA SER A 125 2.88 -14.43 3.00
C SER A 125 3.04 -13.97 4.44
N TRP A 126 3.93 -13.01 4.69
CA TRP A 126 4.14 -12.44 6.00
C TRP A 126 2.89 -11.70 6.50
N CYS A 127 2.27 -10.85 5.68
CA CYS A 127 1.05 -10.12 6.03
C CYS A 127 -0.10 -11.09 6.34
N ALA A 128 -0.30 -12.12 5.52
CA ALA A 128 -1.33 -13.13 5.73
C ALA A 128 -1.14 -13.87 7.07
N VAL A 129 0.09 -14.25 7.42
CA VAL A 129 0.39 -14.87 8.72
C VAL A 129 0.27 -13.87 9.86
N GLN A 130 0.77 -12.66 9.67
CA GLN A 130 0.80 -11.61 10.68
C GLN A 130 -0.61 -11.17 11.08
N SER A 131 -1.56 -11.09 10.13
CA SER A 131 -2.95 -10.69 10.39
C SER A 131 -3.70 -11.64 11.36
N HIS A 132 -3.25 -12.88 11.49
CA HIS A 132 -3.82 -13.89 12.38
C HIS A 132 -3.03 -14.09 13.69
N LYS A 133 -2.02 -13.27 13.96
CA LYS A 133 -1.30 -13.26 15.23
C LYS A 133 -2.18 -12.71 16.36
N PRO A 134 -1.78 -12.88 17.64
CA PRO A 134 -2.43 -12.18 18.75
C PRO A 134 -2.60 -10.69 18.43
N PHE A 135 -3.73 -10.12 18.79
CA PHE A 135 -4.18 -8.79 18.37
C PHE A 135 -3.08 -7.71 18.38
N VAL A 136 -2.33 -7.59 19.48
CA VAL A 136 -1.28 -6.55 19.63
C VAL A 136 -0.13 -6.76 18.64
N GLU A 137 0.24 -8.01 18.39
CA GLU A 137 1.29 -8.35 17.40
C GLU A 137 0.80 -8.05 15.98
N ALA A 138 -0.43 -8.45 15.64
CA ALA A 138 -1.03 -8.21 14.34
C ALA A 138 -1.17 -6.70 14.05
N LEU A 139 -1.73 -5.94 14.99
CA LEU A 139 -1.88 -4.49 14.91
C LEU A 139 -0.52 -3.80 14.74
N SER A 140 0.47 -4.19 15.54
CA SER A 140 1.81 -3.58 15.48
C SER A 140 2.49 -3.83 14.14
N GLY A 141 2.38 -5.03 13.58
CA GLY A 141 3.01 -5.37 12.29
C GLY A 141 2.34 -4.66 11.13
N LEU A 142 1.03 -4.77 11.00
CA LEU A 142 0.30 -4.28 9.83
C LEU A 142 0.05 -2.77 9.89
N LEU A 143 -0.55 -2.27 10.98
CA LEU A 143 -0.97 -0.86 11.03
C LEU A 143 0.19 0.06 11.43
N ILE A 144 0.98 -0.31 12.44
CA ILE A 144 2.09 0.53 12.89
C ILE A 144 3.31 0.33 11.99
N GLY A 145 3.67 -0.91 11.68
CA GLY A 145 4.87 -1.22 10.88
C GLY A 145 4.75 -0.85 9.41
N LEU A 146 3.61 -1.04 8.79
CA LEU A 146 3.39 -0.78 7.36
C LEU A 146 2.58 0.49 7.14
N GLU A 147 1.33 0.53 7.59
CA GLU A 147 0.38 1.59 7.24
C GLU A 147 0.82 2.97 7.72
N SER A 148 1.40 3.09 8.90
CA SER A 148 1.86 4.38 9.43
C SER A 148 2.95 5.07 8.59
N GLN A 149 3.59 4.35 7.66
CA GLN A 149 4.60 4.90 6.76
C GLN A 149 3.97 5.62 5.55
N VAL A 150 2.75 5.28 5.18
CA VAL A 150 2.08 5.69 3.94
C VAL A 150 2.01 7.22 3.78
N PRO A 151 1.58 8.03 4.78
CA PRO A 151 1.51 9.48 4.62
C PRO A 151 2.86 10.11 4.25
N LYS A 152 3.95 9.64 4.85
CA LYS A 152 5.30 10.13 4.58
C LYS A 152 5.81 9.67 3.21
N ILE A 153 5.41 8.50 2.74
CA ILE A 153 5.74 8.01 1.40
C ILE A 153 5.05 8.89 0.36
N TYR A 154 3.73 9.03 0.42
CA TYR A 154 2.97 9.80 -0.57
C TYR A 154 3.36 11.28 -0.59
N SER A 155 3.58 11.91 0.57
CA SER A 155 4.06 13.30 0.61
C SER A 155 5.35 13.54 -0.17
N LYS A 156 6.18 12.50 -0.35
CA LYS A 156 7.44 12.56 -1.11
C LYS A 156 7.29 12.10 -2.56
N THR A 157 6.43 11.12 -2.83
CA THR A 157 6.37 10.47 -4.16
C THR A 157 5.34 11.11 -5.09
N THR A 158 4.27 11.72 -4.57
CA THR A 158 3.25 12.38 -5.39
C THR A 158 3.75 13.63 -6.13
N PRO A 159 4.41 14.61 -5.50
CA PRO A 159 4.84 15.82 -6.21
C PRO A 159 5.76 15.54 -7.43
N PRO A 160 6.74 14.63 -7.36
CA PRO A 160 7.55 14.27 -8.52
C PRO A 160 6.76 13.72 -9.72
N LEU A 161 5.62 13.06 -9.51
CA LEU A 161 4.80 12.56 -10.63
C LEU A 161 4.34 13.71 -11.53
N LEU A 162 3.90 14.81 -10.94
CA LEU A 162 3.51 16.02 -11.65
C LEU A 162 4.72 16.77 -12.22
N GLU A 163 5.74 17.00 -11.41
CA GLU A 163 6.86 17.89 -11.73
C GLU A 163 7.90 17.28 -12.68
N LYS A 164 8.11 15.95 -12.61
CA LYS A 164 9.24 15.27 -13.27
C LYS A 164 8.82 14.20 -14.27
N TYR A 165 7.66 13.58 -14.05
CA TYR A 165 7.18 12.48 -14.89
C TYR A 165 6.08 12.91 -15.88
N GLY A 166 5.59 14.17 -15.74
CA GLY A 166 4.63 14.77 -16.66
C GLY A 166 3.23 14.15 -16.58
N PHE A 167 2.84 13.67 -15.40
CA PHE A 167 1.46 13.30 -15.12
C PHE A 167 0.62 14.55 -14.85
N SER A 168 -0.66 14.49 -15.16
CA SER A 168 -1.65 15.49 -14.72
C SER A 168 -2.16 15.19 -13.31
N GLU A 169 -2.84 16.18 -12.68
CA GLU A 169 -3.50 15.97 -11.38
C GLU A 169 -4.61 14.91 -11.43
N GLU A 170 -5.17 14.65 -12.61
CA GLU A 170 -6.23 13.65 -12.81
C GLU A 170 -5.66 12.22 -12.96
N GLU A 171 -4.36 12.08 -13.22
CA GLU A 171 -3.67 10.80 -13.44
C GLU A 171 -2.94 10.30 -12.19
N VAL A 172 -2.95 11.05 -11.05
CA VAL A 172 -2.16 10.78 -9.83
C VAL A 172 -3.03 10.62 -8.59
#